data_c330ac7447a1a95c2dea7d0de1318a7f
#
_entry.id   c330ac7447a1a95c2dea7d0de1318a7f
#
_cell.length_a   1.000
_cell.length_b   1.000
_cell.length_c   1.000
_cell.angle_alpha   90.00
_cell.angle_beta   90.00
_cell.angle_gamma   90.00
#
_symmetry.space_group_name_H-M   'P 1'
#
loop_
_entity.id
_entity.type
_entity.pdbx_description
1 polymer ?
#
loop_
_entity_poly.entity_id
_entity_poly.type
_entity_poly.pdbx_seq_one_letter_code
_entity_poly.pdbx_strand_id
1 'polypeptide(L)'
;MAQTSSNLRHSSHHLFPPSADSSELTVMCPREDYSASVIARAVEDADAHLLNMNVTSEVPREGYVAVDLRISHRNAGAAASSLERYGLTVTAIHSGFDAEAEVTARRIDELMANLNV
;
A
#
# COMPACT_ATOMS: atom_id res chain seq x y z
N MET A 1 17.88 22.84 -2.30
CA MET A 1 18.57 21.57 -2.50
C MET A 1 17.78 20.67 -3.41
N ALA A 2 18.42 20.19 -4.44
CA ALA A 2 17.74 19.38 -5.45
C ALA A 2 17.19 18.07 -4.92
N GLN A 3 17.66 17.60 -3.79
CA GLN A 3 17.27 16.31 -3.21
C GLN A 3 16.04 16.38 -2.31
N THR A 4 15.53 17.57 -2.02
CA THR A 4 14.45 17.73 -1.05
C THR A 4 13.17 17.00 -1.48
N SER A 5 12.77 17.13 -2.74
CA SER A 5 11.57 16.44 -3.25
C SER A 5 11.76 14.94 -3.27
N SER A 6 12.93 14.49 -3.68
CA SER A 6 13.30 13.08 -3.67
C SER A 6 13.28 12.51 -2.25
N ASN A 7 13.80 13.28 -1.31
CA ASN A 7 13.85 12.88 0.08
C ASN A 7 12.45 12.76 0.71
N LEU A 8 11.52 13.64 0.33
CA LEU A 8 10.14 13.56 0.81
C LEU A 8 9.47 12.27 0.32
N ARG A 9 9.69 11.88 -0.91
CA ARG A 9 9.19 10.62 -1.44
C ARG A 9 9.80 9.43 -0.73
N HIS A 10 11.09 9.47 -0.50
CA HIS A 10 11.81 8.38 0.14
C HIS A 10 11.59 8.34 1.65
N SER A 11 11.14 9.43 2.26
CA SER A 11 10.94 9.50 3.70
C SER A 11 9.95 8.46 4.20
N SER A 12 8.82 8.26 3.52
CA SER A 12 7.87 7.25 3.96
C SER A 12 8.41 5.84 3.79
N HIS A 13 9.18 5.58 2.73
CA HIS A 13 9.86 4.30 2.56
C HIS A 13 10.99 4.11 3.55
N HIS A 14 11.67 5.19 3.93
CA HIS A 14 12.74 5.13 4.91
C HIS A 14 12.22 4.84 6.32
N LEU A 15 11.09 5.46 6.69
CA LEU A 15 10.47 5.25 7.99
C LEU A 15 9.85 3.86 8.11
N PHE A 16 9.21 3.40 7.05
CA PHE A 16 8.55 2.10 7.01
C PHE A 16 8.91 1.41 5.70
N PRO A 17 10.14 0.92 5.58
CA PRO A 17 10.59 0.29 4.33
C PRO A 17 9.78 -0.95 4.01
N PRO A 18 9.59 -1.27 2.74
CA PRO A 18 8.93 -2.50 2.35
C PRO A 18 9.62 -3.71 2.99
N SER A 19 8.85 -4.61 3.55
CA SER A 19 9.38 -5.81 4.17
C SER A 19 8.37 -6.95 4.02
N ALA A 20 8.85 -8.18 4.26
CA ALA A 20 7.98 -9.35 4.24
C ALA A 20 6.92 -9.32 5.34
N ASP A 21 7.15 -8.53 6.38
CA ASP A 21 6.25 -8.46 7.53
C ASP A 21 5.24 -7.33 7.45
N SER A 22 5.24 -6.58 6.36
CA SER A 22 4.29 -5.49 6.16
C SER A 22 3.68 -5.56 4.78
N SER A 23 2.57 -4.85 4.60
CA SER A 23 1.88 -4.78 3.32
C SER A 23 1.44 -3.36 3.05
N GLU A 24 1.24 -3.05 1.77
CA GLU A 24 0.72 -1.77 1.32
C GLU A 24 -0.63 -1.96 0.67
N LEU A 25 -1.51 -0.99 0.90
CA LEU A 25 -2.82 -0.93 0.26
C LEU A 25 -3.06 0.50 -0.19
N THR A 26 -3.78 0.63 -1.29
CA THR A 26 -4.29 1.94 -1.71
C THR A 26 -5.81 1.89 -1.71
N VAL A 27 -6.40 2.89 -1.08
CA VAL A 27 -7.85 3.02 -0.97
C VAL A 27 -8.25 4.31 -1.67
N MET A 28 -9.34 4.27 -2.43
CA MET A 28 -9.94 5.47 -2.99
C MET A 28 -11.31 5.70 -2.38
N CYS A 29 -11.60 6.95 -2.07
CA CYS A 29 -12.93 7.32 -1.59
C CYS A 29 -13.24 8.76 -1.97
N PRO A 30 -14.52 9.14 -2.01
CA PRO A 30 -14.88 10.54 -2.16
C PRO A 30 -14.24 11.36 -1.05
N ARG A 31 -13.76 12.55 -1.39
CA ARG A 31 -13.08 13.41 -0.42
C ARG A 31 -13.95 13.67 0.82
N GLU A 32 -15.24 13.85 0.62
CA GLU A 32 -16.18 14.11 1.70
C GLU A 32 -16.40 12.91 2.63
N ASP A 33 -16.10 11.70 2.15
CA ASP A 33 -16.27 10.47 2.93
C ASP A 33 -14.96 10.03 3.59
N TYR A 34 -13.88 10.73 3.33
CA TYR A 34 -12.60 10.37 3.92
C TYR A 34 -12.64 10.51 5.44
N SER A 35 -12.19 9.48 6.13
CA SER A 35 -12.08 9.48 7.59
C SER A 35 -10.91 8.59 8.01
N ALA A 36 -9.92 9.20 8.60
CA ALA A 36 -8.73 8.48 9.07
C ALA A 36 -9.10 7.46 10.15
N SER A 37 -10.04 7.80 11.04
CA SER A 37 -10.44 6.90 12.11
C SER A 37 -11.19 5.67 11.60
N VAL A 38 -11.99 5.82 10.55
CA VAL A 38 -12.68 4.69 9.92
C VAL A 38 -11.67 3.75 9.28
N ILE A 39 -10.68 4.31 8.57
CA ILE A 39 -9.64 3.53 7.93
C ILE A 39 -8.83 2.76 8.98
N ALA A 40 -8.41 3.43 10.03
CA ALA A 40 -7.64 2.79 11.11
C ALA A 40 -8.45 1.68 11.78
N ARG A 41 -9.73 1.92 12.03
CA ARG A 41 -10.61 0.91 12.61
C ARG A 41 -10.75 -0.31 11.72
N ALA A 42 -10.94 -0.09 10.42
CA ALA A 42 -11.06 -1.19 9.47
C ALA A 42 -9.80 -2.06 9.46
N VAL A 43 -8.63 -1.45 9.49
CA VAL A 43 -7.35 -2.17 9.54
C VAL A 43 -7.23 -2.94 10.86
N GLU A 44 -7.56 -2.32 11.97
CA GLU A 44 -7.44 -2.94 13.29
C GLU A 44 -8.48 -4.05 13.49
N ASP A 45 -9.64 -3.94 12.89
CA ASP A 45 -10.65 -5.00 12.92
C ASP A 45 -10.17 -6.26 12.20
N ALA A 46 -9.17 -6.13 11.32
CA ALA A 46 -8.53 -7.25 10.64
C ALA A 46 -7.28 -7.75 11.38
N ASP A 47 -7.12 -7.36 12.64
CA ASP A 47 -5.98 -7.73 13.49
C ASP A 47 -4.64 -7.25 12.95
N ALA A 48 -4.63 -6.15 12.21
CA ALA A 48 -3.42 -5.50 11.73
C ALA A 48 -3.27 -4.13 12.39
N HIS A 49 -2.08 -3.58 12.33
CA HIS A 49 -1.82 -2.22 12.79
C HIS A 49 -1.53 -1.32 11.61
N LEU A 50 -2.05 -0.11 11.65
CA LEU A 50 -1.75 0.91 10.65
C LEU A 50 -0.40 1.53 10.99
N LEU A 51 0.59 1.35 10.12
CA LEU A 51 1.94 1.84 10.33
C LEU A 51 2.18 3.18 9.66
N ASN A 52 1.53 3.43 8.54
CA ASN A 52 1.67 4.68 7.81
C ASN A 52 0.43 4.92 6.99
N MET A 53 0.06 6.19 6.84
CA MET A 53 -1.08 6.58 6.04
C MET A 53 -0.76 7.90 5.35
N ASN A 54 -0.83 7.93 4.03
CA ASN A 54 -0.63 9.12 3.22
C ASN A 54 -1.83 9.38 2.35
N VAL A 55 -2.35 10.59 2.43
CA VAL A 55 -3.54 10.99 1.68
C VAL A 55 -3.12 11.91 0.55
N THR A 56 -3.62 11.64 -0.65
CA THR A 56 -3.37 12.52 -1.80
C THR A 56 -4.66 12.78 -2.56
N SER A 57 -4.78 14.01 -3.08
CA SER A 57 -5.84 14.38 -3.99
C SER A 57 -5.41 14.26 -5.44
N GLU A 58 -4.17 13.87 -5.70
CA GLU A 58 -3.66 13.65 -7.05
C GLU A 58 -4.12 12.29 -7.57
N VAL A 59 -5.37 12.24 -7.98
CA VAL A 59 -6.01 11.02 -8.47
C VAL A 59 -6.71 11.34 -9.80
N PRO A 60 -6.91 10.33 -10.66
CA PRO A 60 -7.56 10.55 -11.96
C PRO A 60 -9.01 11.00 -11.86
N ARG A 61 -9.64 10.84 -10.71
CA ARG A 61 -11.04 11.16 -10.51
C ARG A 61 -11.21 12.37 -9.61
N GLU A 62 -11.80 13.43 -10.18
CA GLU A 62 -12.07 14.64 -9.43
C GLU A 62 -13.02 14.38 -8.26
N GLY A 63 -12.77 15.05 -7.14
CA GLY A 63 -13.58 14.90 -5.93
C GLY A 63 -13.24 13.69 -5.10
N TYR A 64 -12.23 12.93 -5.49
CA TYR A 64 -11.77 11.74 -4.76
C TYR A 64 -10.41 11.99 -4.13
N VAL A 65 -10.07 11.17 -3.17
CA VAL A 65 -8.73 11.08 -2.59
C VAL A 65 -8.26 9.63 -2.65
N ALA A 66 -6.96 9.46 -2.77
CA ALA A 66 -6.33 8.16 -2.60
C ALA A 66 -5.58 8.16 -1.28
N VAL A 67 -5.64 7.05 -0.58
CA VAL A 67 -4.97 6.88 0.70
C VAL A 67 -4.07 5.66 0.60
N ASP A 68 -2.77 5.90 0.70
CA ASP A 68 -1.78 4.83 0.72
C ASP A 68 -1.57 4.40 2.16
N LEU A 69 -1.75 3.12 2.41
CA LEU A 69 -1.65 2.54 3.74
C LEU A 69 -0.50 1.54 3.79
N ARG A 70 0.23 1.56 4.89
CA ARG A 70 1.15 0.48 5.23
C ARG A 70 0.67 -0.15 6.53
N ILE A 71 0.53 -1.47 6.51
CA ILE A 71 0.01 -2.23 7.65
C ILE A 71 1.03 -3.26 8.11
N SER A 72 0.90 -3.69 9.35
CA SER A 72 1.84 -4.60 10.02
C SER A 72 1.68 -6.07 9.66
N HIS A 73 0.88 -6.40 8.67
CA HIS A 73 0.59 -7.78 8.31
C HIS A 73 1.16 -8.11 6.93
N ARG A 74 1.80 -9.28 6.80
CA ARG A 74 2.38 -9.65 5.52
C ARG A 74 1.35 -10.07 4.46
N ASN A 75 0.13 -10.38 4.88
CA ASN A 75 -0.99 -10.66 3.97
C ASN A 75 -2.04 -9.58 4.13
N ALA A 76 -2.26 -8.82 3.09
CA ALA A 76 -3.20 -7.69 3.12
C ALA A 76 -4.65 -8.09 2.86
N GLY A 77 -4.93 -9.35 2.56
CA GLY A 77 -6.27 -9.78 2.16
C GLY A 77 -7.35 -9.48 3.18
N ALA A 78 -7.11 -9.79 4.46
CA ALA A 78 -8.09 -9.54 5.51
C ALA A 78 -8.34 -8.05 5.70
N ALA A 79 -7.28 -7.24 5.66
CA ALA A 79 -7.41 -5.79 5.79
C ALA A 79 -8.18 -5.21 4.60
N ALA A 80 -7.89 -5.68 3.38
CA ALA A 80 -8.59 -5.24 2.18
C ALA A 80 -10.09 -5.55 2.28
N SER A 81 -10.44 -6.76 2.70
CA SER A 81 -11.84 -7.15 2.88
C SER A 81 -12.53 -6.30 3.94
N SER A 82 -11.83 -6.03 5.04
CA SER A 82 -12.37 -5.18 6.11
C SER A 82 -12.62 -3.75 5.61
N LEU A 83 -11.67 -3.18 4.88
CA LEU A 83 -11.82 -1.85 4.30
C LEU A 83 -13.04 -1.79 3.36
N GLU A 84 -13.23 -2.81 2.55
CA GLU A 84 -14.37 -2.88 1.65
C GLU A 84 -15.69 -3.00 2.40
N ARG A 85 -15.72 -3.73 3.52
CA ARG A 85 -16.91 -3.80 4.37
C ARG A 85 -17.29 -2.45 4.96
N TYR A 86 -16.30 -1.57 5.15
CA TYR A 86 -16.55 -0.19 5.62
C TYR A 86 -16.92 0.75 4.48
N GLY A 87 -17.10 0.24 3.27
CA GLY A 87 -17.53 1.03 2.12
C GLY A 87 -16.41 1.71 1.36
N LEU A 88 -15.17 1.35 1.62
CA LEU A 88 -14.01 1.92 0.93
C LEU A 88 -13.65 1.06 -0.27
N THR A 89 -13.07 1.67 -1.30
CA THR A 89 -12.66 0.95 -2.51
C THR A 89 -11.16 0.72 -2.47
N VAL A 90 -10.74 -0.54 -2.42
CA VAL A 90 -9.33 -0.89 -2.47
C VAL A 90 -8.92 -1.00 -3.93
N THR A 91 -7.98 -0.17 -4.35
CA THR A 91 -7.55 -0.10 -5.75
C THR A 91 -6.23 -0.79 -6.02
N ALA A 92 -5.42 -1.01 -4.99
CA ALA A 92 -4.14 -1.69 -5.13
C ALA A 92 -3.78 -2.39 -3.83
N ILE A 93 -3.15 -3.54 -3.96
CA ILE A 93 -2.68 -4.33 -2.82
C ILE A 93 -1.28 -4.82 -3.14
N HIS A 94 -0.34 -4.58 -2.21
CA HIS A 94 1.01 -5.12 -2.28
C HIS A 94 1.32 -5.79 -0.95
N SER A 95 0.99 -7.06 -0.83
CA SER A 95 1.31 -7.84 0.36
C SER A 95 2.81 -8.05 0.47
N GLY A 96 3.33 -8.08 1.68
CA GLY A 96 4.72 -8.43 1.91
C GLY A 96 5.05 -9.79 1.32
N PHE A 97 4.10 -10.71 1.42
CA PHE A 97 4.20 -12.03 0.79
C PHE A 97 4.30 -11.91 -0.73
N ASP A 98 3.46 -11.09 -1.35
CA ASP A 98 3.46 -10.89 -2.80
C ASP A 98 4.72 -10.18 -3.26
N ALA A 99 5.22 -9.24 -2.47
CA ALA A 99 6.45 -8.53 -2.78
C ALA A 99 7.64 -9.50 -2.86
N GLU A 100 7.73 -10.45 -1.94
CA GLU A 100 8.75 -11.49 -1.98
C GLU A 100 8.60 -12.37 -3.21
N ALA A 101 7.38 -12.77 -3.52
CA ALA A 101 7.08 -13.59 -4.70
C ALA A 101 7.44 -12.85 -5.98
N GLU A 102 7.13 -11.56 -6.07
CA GLU A 102 7.49 -10.73 -7.21
C GLU A 102 8.99 -10.64 -7.43
N VAL A 103 9.74 -10.43 -6.37
CA VAL A 103 11.20 -10.37 -6.45
C VAL A 103 11.75 -11.71 -6.94
N THR A 104 11.24 -12.80 -6.40
CA THR A 104 11.65 -14.14 -6.80
C THR A 104 11.31 -14.41 -8.27
N ALA A 105 10.09 -14.06 -8.69
CA ALA A 105 9.65 -14.24 -10.07
C ALA A 105 10.50 -13.42 -11.03
N ARG A 106 10.82 -12.19 -10.66
CA ARG A 106 11.68 -11.33 -11.48
C ARG A 106 13.06 -11.92 -11.68
N ARG A 107 13.65 -12.46 -10.62
CA ARG A 107 14.96 -13.12 -10.70
C ARG A 107 14.93 -14.34 -11.60
N ILE A 108 13.85 -15.12 -11.54
CA ILE A 108 13.67 -16.27 -12.40
C ILE A 108 13.55 -15.81 -13.86
N ASP A 109 12.77 -14.79 -14.13
CA ASP A 109 12.60 -14.24 -15.48
C ASP A 109 13.93 -13.73 -16.04
N GLU A 110 14.72 -13.05 -15.23
CA GLU A 110 16.05 -12.58 -15.64
C GLU A 110 16.98 -13.75 -15.98
N LEU A 111 16.94 -14.79 -15.19
CA LEU A 111 17.74 -15.99 -15.43
C LEU A 111 17.31 -16.68 -16.72
N MET A 112 16.01 -16.79 -16.95
CA MET A 112 15.48 -17.40 -18.16
C MET A 112 15.80 -16.57 -19.39
N ALA A 113 15.72 -15.25 -19.28
CA ALA A 113 16.10 -14.37 -20.38
C ALA A 113 17.59 -14.54 -20.74
N ASN A 114 18.45 -14.69 -19.75
CA ASN A 114 19.86 -14.91 -19.97
C ASN A 114 20.15 -16.28 -20.58
N LEU A 115 19.34 -17.27 -20.24
CA LEU A 115 19.51 -18.64 -20.79
C LEU A 115 19.07 -18.73 -22.25
N ASN A 116 18.16 -17.86 -22.66
CA ASN A 116 17.63 -17.84 -24.03
C ASN A 116 18.46 -16.99 -24.99
N VAL A 117 19.46 -16.33 -24.50
CA VAL A 117 20.41 -15.55 -25.28
C VAL A 117 21.65 -16.39 -25.53
#